data_cb9d4cfe9830d69ffd4931480fbae985
#
_entry.id   cb9d4cfe9830d69ffd4931480fbae985
#
_cell.length_a   1.000
_cell.length_b   1.000
_cell.length_c   1.000
_cell.angle_alpha   90.00
_cell.angle_beta   90.00
_cell.angle_gamma   90.00
#
_symmetry.space_group_name_H-M   'P 1'
#
loop_
_entity.id
_entity.type
_entity.pdbx_description
1 polymer ?
#
loop_
_entity_poly.entity_id
_entity_poly.type
_entity_poly.pdbx_seq_one_letter_code
_entity_poly.pdbx_strand_id
1 'polypeptide(L)'
;MSPPERLRSLDAFRGFTIAAMLLVNNPGDWGHLYGPLGHAQWDGWTFTDWIFPFFVFISGISMTMSLGRRAALGASKQALLAQTARRGLTIIAIGLALNFIPAFDIGSVRIPGVLQRLGLCTILVAPLVLYFNGRQQIVWLVGLLAAYTLIQFFVPVPDAAGVIHTGSLQPGEDVGAWLDRLLMDGHLWKQSKTWDPEGLLSTVPAVASQLAGVLVGHGLSSKRQPGEKAMWLLVSGLACLWVGHLMDAWLMPINKSLWTPSFVVFMAGWANVVFGVFYWLLDAMPLPLARARIARWVHPLVVFGMNALFLFALSGLVAKMIGVLKLQATLYAPILALNLAPVNASLLFAIGFVAVMYAVAWVMWKKRWFVKV
;
A
#
# COMPACT_ATOMS: atom_id res chain seq x y z
N MET A 1 3.43 -23.47 24.45
CA MET A 1 3.36 -23.13 23.01
C MET A 1 4.53 -22.22 22.69
N SER A 2 5.44 -22.63 21.82
CA SER A 2 6.54 -21.80 21.35
C SER A 2 5.98 -20.51 20.69
N PRO A 3 6.64 -19.35 20.84
CA PRO A 3 6.24 -18.15 20.13
C PRO A 3 6.18 -18.46 18.62
N PRO A 4 5.20 -17.90 17.88
CA PRO A 4 5.10 -18.18 16.46
C PRO A 4 6.40 -17.76 15.81
N GLU A 5 6.92 -18.65 15.01
CA GLU A 5 8.05 -18.35 14.17
C GLU A 5 7.68 -17.18 13.27
N ARG A 6 8.42 -16.10 13.38
CA ARG A 6 8.19 -14.88 12.62
C ARG A 6 8.43 -15.18 11.14
N LEU A 7 7.43 -14.96 10.27
CA LEU A 7 7.58 -15.20 8.85
C LEU A 7 8.58 -14.23 8.24
N ARG A 8 9.74 -14.76 7.85
CA ARG A 8 10.79 -13.97 7.20
C ARG A 8 10.36 -13.43 5.86
N SER A 9 9.56 -14.20 5.14
CA SER A 9 8.96 -13.79 3.87
C SER A 9 8.09 -12.53 4.00
N LEU A 10 7.29 -12.41 5.07
CA LEU A 10 6.43 -11.25 5.28
C LEU A 10 7.26 -9.99 5.58
N ASP A 11 8.33 -10.11 6.36
CA ASP A 11 9.24 -9.00 6.61
C ASP A 11 10.00 -8.58 5.34
N ALA A 12 10.47 -9.56 4.56
CA ALA A 12 11.14 -9.32 3.28
C ALA A 12 10.20 -8.67 2.24
N PHE A 13 8.96 -9.15 2.14
CA PHE A 13 7.96 -8.59 1.24
C PHE A 13 7.59 -7.15 1.63
N ARG A 14 7.43 -6.87 2.92
CA ARG A 14 7.23 -5.51 3.42
C ARG A 14 8.42 -4.62 3.08
N GLY A 15 9.64 -5.13 3.26
CA GLY A 15 10.86 -4.40 2.93
C GLY A 15 11.04 -4.17 1.43
N PHE A 16 10.67 -5.12 0.59
CA PHE A 16 10.62 -4.94 -0.86
C PHE A 16 9.67 -3.79 -1.23
N THR A 17 8.49 -3.77 -0.62
CA THR A 17 7.49 -2.74 -0.87
C THR A 17 7.99 -1.35 -0.44
N ILE A 18 8.68 -1.26 0.72
CA ILE A 18 9.32 0.01 1.16
C ILE A 18 10.44 0.43 0.22
N ALA A 19 11.35 -0.47 -0.14
CA ALA A 19 12.46 -0.14 -1.04
C ALA A 19 11.95 0.36 -2.40
N ALA A 20 10.94 -0.33 -2.96
CA ALA A 20 10.29 0.08 -4.19
C ALA A 20 9.63 1.45 -4.07
N MET A 21 8.92 1.70 -2.96
CA MET A 21 8.30 3.01 -2.71
C MET A 21 9.33 4.15 -2.61
N LEU A 22 10.43 3.92 -1.89
CA LEU A 22 11.51 4.90 -1.78
C LEU A 22 12.09 5.24 -3.16
N LEU A 23 12.24 4.21 -4.01
CA LEU A 23 12.77 4.35 -5.37
C LEU A 23 11.86 5.22 -6.24
N VAL A 24 10.57 4.91 -6.30
CA VAL A 24 9.63 5.55 -7.24
C VAL A 24 9.18 6.94 -6.78
N ASN A 25 9.22 7.22 -5.47
CA ASN A 25 8.78 8.51 -4.93
C ASN A 25 9.90 9.56 -4.82
N ASN A 26 11.14 9.19 -5.13
CA ASN A 26 12.28 10.11 -4.99
C ASN A 26 13.19 10.07 -6.23
N PRO A 27 12.67 10.29 -7.45
CA PRO A 27 13.50 10.40 -8.64
C PRO A 27 14.37 11.67 -8.57
N GLY A 28 15.47 11.67 -9.32
CA GLY A 28 16.28 12.87 -9.49
C GLY A 28 15.58 13.95 -10.29
N ASP A 29 14.81 13.52 -11.29
CA ASP A 29 14.01 14.38 -12.18
C ASP A 29 12.71 13.69 -12.54
N TRP A 30 11.58 14.33 -12.22
CA TRP A 30 10.24 13.82 -12.53
C TRP A 30 9.88 13.85 -14.02
N GLY A 31 10.57 14.67 -14.82
CA GLY A 31 10.42 14.72 -16.27
C GLY A 31 11.10 13.55 -17.00
N HIS A 32 12.01 12.84 -16.33
CA HIS A 32 12.81 11.79 -16.91
C HIS A 32 12.73 10.51 -16.07
N LEU A 33 11.65 9.75 -16.28
CA LEU A 33 11.39 8.48 -15.60
C LEU A 33 11.37 7.32 -16.60
N TYR A 34 11.79 6.13 -16.16
CA TYR A 34 11.42 4.92 -16.86
C TYR A 34 9.91 4.67 -16.72
N GLY A 35 9.23 4.30 -17.79
CA GLY A 35 7.78 4.09 -17.81
C GLY A 35 7.23 3.26 -16.63
N PRO A 36 7.82 2.10 -16.28
CA PRO A 36 7.36 1.31 -15.13
C PRO A 36 7.53 2.01 -13.77
N LEU A 37 8.40 3.03 -13.66
CA LEU A 37 8.65 3.77 -12.42
C LEU A 37 7.80 5.04 -12.29
N GLY A 38 6.98 5.36 -13.31
CA GLY A 38 5.91 6.35 -13.22
C GLY A 38 4.58 5.69 -12.92
N HIS A 39 3.59 6.46 -12.49
CA HIS A 39 2.20 5.98 -12.38
C HIS A 39 1.55 5.86 -13.76
N ALA A 40 0.58 4.95 -13.92
CA ALA A 40 -0.35 5.00 -15.03
C ALA A 40 -1.04 6.37 -15.07
N GLN A 41 -1.28 6.89 -16.29
CA GLN A 41 -1.86 8.23 -16.42
C GLN A 41 -3.29 8.28 -15.85
N TRP A 42 -4.11 7.28 -16.16
CA TRP A 42 -5.45 7.11 -15.60
C TRP A 42 -5.80 5.63 -15.52
N ASP A 43 -6.20 5.01 -16.62
CA ASP A 43 -6.50 3.58 -16.69
C ASP A 43 -5.22 2.76 -16.91
N GLY A 44 -5.26 1.50 -16.47
CA GLY A 44 -4.13 0.60 -16.51
C GLY A 44 -3.30 0.61 -15.22
N TRP A 45 -2.08 0.11 -15.31
CA TRP A 45 -1.19 -0.03 -14.19
C TRP A 45 0.28 -0.06 -14.61
N THR A 46 1.15 0.30 -13.68
CA THR A 46 2.59 0.16 -13.79
C THR A 46 3.14 -0.53 -12.54
N PHE A 47 4.43 -0.82 -12.50
CA PHE A 47 5.09 -1.33 -11.30
C PHE A 47 4.89 -0.39 -10.09
N THR A 48 4.90 0.92 -10.30
CA THR A 48 4.68 1.93 -9.25
C THR A 48 3.31 1.77 -8.59
N ASP A 49 2.30 1.31 -9.33
CA ASP A 49 0.93 1.14 -8.84
C ASP A 49 0.72 -0.10 -7.98
N TRP A 50 1.71 -1.03 -7.91
CA TRP A 50 1.68 -2.18 -6.99
C TRP A 50 1.90 -1.78 -5.53
N ILE A 51 2.66 -0.72 -5.29
CA ILE A 51 3.29 -0.44 -4.00
C ILE A 51 2.26 -0.21 -2.90
N PHE A 52 1.34 0.72 -3.11
CA PHE A 52 0.35 1.04 -2.07
C PHE A 52 -0.66 -0.10 -1.81
N PRO A 53 -1.24 -0.76 -2.82
CA PRO A 53 -2.06 -1.96 -2.59
C PRO A 53 -1.33 -3.06 -1.83
N PHE A 54 -0.03 -3.25 -2.09
CA PHE A 54 0.77 -4.23 -1.34
C PHE A 54 0.89 -3.88 0.13
N PHE A 55 1.05 -2.60 0.49
CA PHE A 55 1.02 -2.18 1.90
C PHE A 55 -0.31 -2.48 2.57
N VAL A 56 -1.41 -2.17 1.89
CA VAL A 56 -2.77 -2.44 2.38
C VAL A 56 -2.97 -3.95 2.57
N PHE A 57 -2.57 -4.75 1.59
CA PHE A 57 -2.63 -6.21 1.63
C PHE A 57 -1.77 -6.82 2.75
N ILE A 58 -0.50 -6.39 2.89
CA ILE A 58 0.42 -6.82 3.98
C ILE A 58 -0.15 -6.47 5.35
N SER A 59 -0.80 -5.32 5.46
CA SER A 59 -1.49 -4.90 6.69
C SER A 59 -2.58 -5.88 7.08
N GLY A 60 -3.38 -6.37 6.12
CA GLY A 60 -4.39 -7.40 6.33
C GLY A 60 -3.81 -8.73 6.82
N ILE A 61 -2.75 -9.24 6.18
CA ILE A 61 -2.03 -10.45 6.63
C ILE A 61 -1.57 -10.28 8.09
N SER A 62 -0.90 -9.15 8.36
CA SER A 62 -0.34 -8.85 9.68
C SER A 62 -1.43 -8.75 10.75
N MET A 63 -2.60 -8.21 10.39
CA MET A 63 -3.75 -8.08 11.28
C MET A 63 -4.31 -9.46 11.67
N THR A 64 -4.48 -10.38 10.74
CA THR A 64 -4.91 -11.75 11.04
C THR A 64 -3.94 -12.46 11.98
N MET A 65 -2.65 -12.36 11.71
CA MET A 65 -1.60 -13.03 12.47
C MET A 65 -1.40 -12.45 13.88
N SER A 66 -1.74 -11.18 14.10
CA SER A 66 -1.62 -10.51 15.40
C SER A 66 -2.95 -10.42 16.15
N LEU A 67 -3.93 -9.72 15.57
CA LEU A 67 -5.22 -9.43 16.19
C LEU A 67 -6.08 -10.68 16.29
N GLY A 68 -6.24 -11.40 15.18
CA GLY A 68 -7.03 -12.64 15.13
C GLY A 68 -6.50 -13.70 16.10
N ARG A 69 -5.15 -13.86 16.17
CA ARG A 69 -4.53 -14.78 17.12
C ARG A 69 -4.75 -14.37 18.58
N ARG A 70 -4.59 -13.09 18.92
CA ARG A 70 -4.80 -12.61 20.31
C ARG A 70 -6.25 -12.80 20.74
N ALA A 71 -7.21 -12.56 19.84
CA ALA A 71 -8.62 -12.83 20.08
C ALA A 71 -8.89 -14.33 20.30
N ALA A 72 -8.27 -15.21 19.49
CA ALA A 72 -8.37 -16.66 19.65
C ALA A 72 -7.76 -17.18 20.96
N LEU A 73 -6.81 -16.45 21.55
CA LEU A 73 -6.21 -16.72 22.85
C LEU A 73 -6.99 -16.10 24.03
N GLY A 74 -8.19 -15.54 23.78
CA GLY A 74 -9.07 -15.03 24.81
C GLY A 74 -8.88 -13.56 25.18
N ALA A 75 -8.09 -12.78 24.42
CA ALA A 75 -7.99 -11.36 24.66
C ALA A 75 -9.32 -10.64 24.38
N SER A 76 -9.66 -9.64 25.19
CA SER A 76 -10.89 -8.85 25.03
C SER A 76 -10.95 -8.21 23.65
N LYS A 77 -12.01 -8.50 22.89
CA LYS A 77 -12.23 -7.93 21.56
C LYS A 77 -12.36 -6.41 21.61
N GLN A 78 -12.99 -5.87 22.63
CA GLN A 78 -13.12 -4.42 22.84
C GLN A 78 -11.76 -3.75 23.07
N ALA A 79 -10.91 -4.33 23.92
CA ALA A 79 -9.55 -3.84 24.14
C ALA A 79 -8.70 -3.89 22.86
N LEU A 80 -8.85 -4.95 22.07
CA LEU A 80 -8.18 -5.12 20.78
C LEU A 80 -8.66 -4.07 19.76
N LEU A 81 -9.96 -3.78 19.70
CA LEU A 81 -10.51 -2.72 18.86
C LEU A 81 -9.97 -1.34 19.26
N ALA A 82 -10.02 -1.01 20.55
CA ALA A 82 -9.51 0.27 21.04
C ALA A 82 -8.01 0.45 20.72
N GLN A 83 -7.20 -0.59 20.91
CA GLN A 83 -5.79 -0.58 20.55
C GLN A 83 -5.57 -0.37 19.05
N THR A 84 -6.37 -1.06 18.22
CA THR A 84 -6.26 -0.95 16.76
C THR A 84 -6.76 0.40 16.26
N ALA A 85 -7.84 0.94 16.83
CA ALA A 85 -8.32 2.28 16.54
C ALA A 85 -7.27 3.34 16.89
N ARG A 86 -6.66 3.27 18.09
CA ARG A 86 -5.56 4.15 18.49
C ARG A 86 -4.40 4.08 17.49
N ARG A 87 -4.02 2.87 17.07
CA ARG A 87 -2.98 2.68 16.05
C ARG A 87 -3.35 3.33 14.72
N GLY A 88 -4.56 3.10 14.23
CA GLY A 88 -5.05 3.69 12.98
C GLY A 88 -5.08 5.23 13.05
N LEU A 89 -5.58 5.79 14.15
CA LEU A 89 -5.57 7.24 14.39
C LEU A 89 -4.15 7.81 14.45
N THR A 90 -3.20 7.10 15.07
CA THR A 90 -1.78 7.53 15.08
C THR A 90 -1.21 7.55 13.66
N ILE A 91 -1.51 6.56 12.82
CA ILE A 91 -1.07 6.53 11.41
C ILE A 91 -1.68 7.72 10.64
N ILE A 92 -2.97 8.00 10.84
CA ILE A 92 -3.65 9.17 10.25
C ILE A 92 -2.98 10.47 10.69
N ALA A 93 -2.71 10.62 11.99
CA ALA A 93 -2.08 11.82 12.53
C ALA A 93 -0.67 12.05 11.94
N ILE A 94 0.13 10.97 11.77
CA ILE A 94 1.44 11.05 11.10
C ILE A 94 1.26 11.53 9.66
N GLY A 95 0.27 10.98 8.91
CA GLY A 95 -0.01 11.39 7.54
C GLY A 95 -0.43 12.86 7.43
N LEU A 96 -1.31 13.32 8.32
CA LEU A 96 -1.72 14.73 8.38
C LEU A 96 -0.55 15.64 8.73
N ALA A 97 0.28 15.26 9.71
CA ALA A 97 1.48 16.02 10.06
C ALA A 97 2.45 16.14 8.88
N LEU A 98 2.65 15.06 8.12
CA LEU A 98 3.45 15.11 6.89
C LEU A 98 2.82 16.03 5.84
N ASN A 99 1.50 16.03 5.67
CA ASN A 99 0.84 16.91 4.72
C ASN A 99 0.87 18.38 5.15
N PHE A 100 0.87 18.63 6.45
CA PHE A 100 0.96 19.98 7.02
C PHE A 100 2.33 20.63 6.83
N ILE A 101 3.41 19.84 6.80
CA ILE A 101 4.78 20.31 6.50
C ILE A 101 4.94 20.44 4.97
N PRO A 102 5.58 21.49 4.43
CA PRO A 102 6.22 22.63 5.09
C PRO A 102 5.35 23.88 5.18
N ALA A 103 4.13 23.86 4.62
CA ALA A 103 3.33 25.08 4.47
C ALA A 103 2.79 25.59 5.83
N PHE A 104 2.54 24.69 6.79
CA PHE A 104 1.95 24.98 8.10
C PHE A 104 0.62 25.75 8.00
N ASP A 105 -0.12 25.53 6.91
CA ASP A 105 -1.41 26.16 6.62
C ASP A 105 -2.56 25.17 6.78
N ILE A 106 -3.40 25.38 7.79
CA ILE A 106 -4.56 24.55 8.08
C ILE A 106 -5.63 24.71 6.99
N GLY A 107 -5.76 25.91 6.39
CA GLY A 107 -6.78 26.20 5.40
C GLY A 107 -6.59 25.51 4.05
N SER A 108 -5.38 24.98 3.77
CA SER A 108 -5.05 24.34 2.49
C SER A 108 -4.36 22.98 2.65
N VAL A 109 -4.29 22.44 3.89
CA VAL A 109 -3.67 21.15 4.15
C VAL A 109 -4.47 20.03 3.46
N ARG A 110 -3.78 19.18 2.69
CA ARG A 110 -4.41 18.00 2.09
C ARG A 110 -4.84 17.01 3.18
N ILE A 111 -6.14 16.70 3.27
CA ILE A 111 -6.71 15.76 4.24
C ILE A 111 -6.50 14.31 3.78
N PRO A 112 -6.85 13.91 2.55
CA PRO A 112 -6.58 12.55 2.07
C PRO A 112 -5.09 12.25 1.96
N GLY A 113 -4.75 10.96 1.88
CA GLY A 113 -3.39 10.50 1.65
C GLY A 113 -3.19 9.03 2.00
N VAL A 114 -2.03 8.53 1.62
CA VAL A 114 -1.66 7.11 1.76
C VAL A 114 -1.75 6.61 3.20
N LEU A 115 -1.20 7.37 4.17
CA LEU A 115 -1.25 6.99 5.59
C LEU A 115 -2.65 7.13 6.17
N GLN A 116 -3.38 8.16 5.78
CA GLN A 116 -4.76 8.37 6.22
C GLN A 116 -5.64 7.20 5.76
N ARG A 117 -5.55 6.80 4.48
CA ARG A 117 -6.26 5.63 3.97
C ARG A 117 -5.84 4.35 4.67
N LEU A 118 -4.54 4.10 4.88
CA LEU A 118 -4.05 2.93 5.60
C LEU A 118 -4.59 2.87 7.04
N GLY A 119 -4.62 4.01 7.73
CA GLY A 119 -5.18 4.13 9.07
C GLY A 119 -6.68 3.86 9.10
N LEU A 120 -7.45 4.45 8.17
CA LEU A 120 -8.89 4.21 8.03
C LEU A 120 -9.19 2.74 7.72
N CYS A 121 -8.51 2.14 6.74
CA CYS A 121 -8.66 0.72 6.44
C CYS A 121 -8.35 -0.15 7.67
N THR A 122 -7.30 0.17 8.44
CA THR A 122 -6.94 -0.55 9.66
C THR A 122 -8.05 -0.50 10.70
N ILE A 123 -8.70 0.65 10.89
CA ILE A 123 -9.83 0.81 11.82
C ILE A 123 -11.06 0.04 11.34
N LEU A 124 -11.39 0.16 10.05
CA LEU A 124 -12.61 -0.43 9.47
C LEU A 124 -12.53 -1.95 9.34
N VAL A 125 -11.34 -2.52 9.09
CA VAL A 125 -11.16 -3.98 8.96
C VAL A 125 -11.06 -4.68 10.32
N ALA A 126 -10.66 -3.98 11.39
CA ALA A 126 -10.51 -4.59 12.71
C ALA A 126 -11.78 -5.32 13.22
N PRO A 127 -12.98 -4.72 13.19
CA PRO A 127 -14.20 -5.42 13.58
C PRO A 127 -14.49 -6.62 12.68
N LEU A 128 -14.18 -6.55 11.38
CA LEU A 128 -14.38 -7.65 10.45
C LEU A 128 -13.49 -8.86 10.81
N VAL A 129 -12.26 -8.61 11.25
CA VAL A 129 -11.35 -9.67 11.72
C VAL A 129 -11.81 -10.28 13.05
N LEU A 130 -12.38 -9.47 13.96
CA LEU A 130 -12.70 -9.90 15.32
C LEU A 130 -14.07 -10.57 15.46
N TYR A 131 -15.03 -10.20 14.63
CA TYR A 131 -16.41 -10.63 14.79
C TYR A 131 -16.93 -11.54 13.68
N PHE A 132 -16.25 -11.59 12.52
CA PHE A 132 -16.68 -12.36 11.37
C PHE A 132 -15.68 -13.47 11.04
N ASN A 133 -16.19 -14.63 10.64
CA ASN A 133 -15.38 -15.75 10.16
C ASN A 133 -14.96 -15.55 8.68
N GLY A 134 -14.04 -16.40 8.19
CA GLY A 134 -13.49 -16.26 6.84
C GLY A 134 -14.53 -16.24 5.72
N ARG A 135 -15.62 -17.03 5.84
CA ARG A 135 -16.71 -17.02 4.84
C ARG A 135 -17.47 -15.70 4.84
N GLN A 136 -17.77 -15.17 6.02
CA GLN A 136 -18.43 -13.87 6.16
C GLN A 136 -17.52 -12.73 5.67
N GLN A 137 -16.20 -12.82 5.88
CA GLN A 137 -15.25 -11.86 5.37
C GLN A 137 -15.18 -11.85 3.84
N ILE A 138 -15.35 -13.01 3.18
CA ILE A 138 -15.52 -13.09 1.71
C ILE A 138 -16.80 -12.37 1.29
N VAL A 139 -17.90 -12.58 1.99
CA VAL A 139 -19.18 -11.90 1.69
C VAL A 139 -19.01 -10.38 1.85
N TRP A 140 -18.32 -9.90 2.90
CA TRP A 140 -17.99 -8.49 3.06
C TRP A 140 -17.12 -7.95 1.93
N LEU A 141 -16.08 -8.68 1.53
CA LEU A 141 -15.21 -8.28 0.43
C LEU A 141 -16.01 -8.08 -0.86
N VAL A 142 -16.79 -9.11 -1.25
CA VAL A 142 -17.61 -9.05 -2.48
C VAL A 142 -18.69 -7.98 -2.36
N GLY A 143 -19.33 -7.85 -1.20
CA GLY A 143 -20.37 -6.85 -0.95
C GLY A 143 -19.84 -5.41 -1.05
N LEU A 144 -18.65 -5.13 -0.52
CA LEU A 144 -18.02 -3.82 -0.61
C LEU A 144 -17.67 -3.46 -2.07
N LEU A 145 -17.13 -4.41 -2.84
CA LEU A 145 -16.81 -4.20 -4.26
C LEU A 145 -18.09 -4.00 -5.08
N ALA A 146 -19.13 -4.82 -4.84
CA ALA A 146 -20.41 -4.68 -5.53
C ALA A 146 -21.10 -3.35 -5.19
N ALA A 147 -21.15 -2.97 -3.91
CA ALA A 147 -21.74 -1.70 -3.48
C ALA A 147 -21.01 -0.50 -4.11
N TYR A 148 -19.68 -0.52 -4.12
CA TYR A 148 -18.87 0.52 -4.78
C TYR A 148 -19.19 0.60 -6.27
N THR A 149 -19.26 -0.54 -6.97
CA THR A 149 -19.60 -0.60 -8.40
C THR A 149 -20.99 0.00 -8.68
N LEU A 150 -21.99 -0.39 -7.88
CA LEU A 150 -23.36 0.11 -8.02
C LEU A 150 -23.41 1.63 -7.77
N ILE A 151 -22.74 2.12 -6.74
CA ILE A 151 -22.67 3.55 -6.45
C ILE A 151 -22.06 4.30 -7.64
N GLN A 152 -20.93 3.86 -8.16
CA GLN A 152 -20.25 4.53 -9.26
C GLN A 152 -21.07 4.55 -10.55
N PHE A 153 -21.81 3.50 -10.85
CA PHE A 153 -22.56 3.43 -12.12
C PHE A 153 -23.95 4.07 -12.08
N PHE A 154 -24.61 4.11 -10.92
CA PHE A 154 -26.01 4.48 -10.85
C PHE A 154 -26.31 5.79 -10.12
N VAL A 155 -25.35 6.37 -9.39
CA VAL A 155 -25.59 7.63 -8.69
C VAL A 155 -25.22 8.81 -9.59
N PRO A 156 -26.20 9.67 -9.98
CA PRO A 156 -25.92 10.89 -10.73
C PRO A 156 -25.27 11.93 -9.83
N VAL A 157 -24.18 12.54 -10.28
CA VAL A 157 -23.44 13.55 -9.52
C VAL A 157 -22.97 14.70 -10.42
N PRO A 158 -22.92 15.96 -9.92
CA PRO A 158 -22.33 17.06 -10.66
C PRO A 158 -20.79 17.02 -10.60
N ASP A 159 -20.15 17.38 -11.70
CA ASP A 159 -18.73 17.70 -11.74
C ASP A 159 -18.41 19.07 -11.12
N ALA A 160 -17.18 19.56 -11.26
CA ALA A 160 -16.78 20.88 -10.75
C ALA A 160 -17.42 22.06 -11.50
N ALA A 161 -17.94 21.83 -12.71
CA ALA A 161 -18.65 22.84 -13.50
C ALA A 161 -20.17 22.78 -13.29
N GLY A 162 -20.67 21.80 -12.50
CA GLY A 162 -22.11 21.60 -12.26
C GLY A 162 -22.80 20.73 -13.30
N VAL A 163 -22.08 20.12 -14.24
CA VAL A 163 -22.64 19.18 -15.22
C VAL A 163 -22.87 17.84 -14.57
N ILE A 164 -24.08 17.28 -14.68
CA ILE A 164 -24.43 15.99 -14.07
C ILE A 164 -23.94 14.84 -14.95
N HIS A 165 -23.19 13.93 -14.33
CA HIS A 165 -22.71 12.69 -14.91
C HIS A 165 -23.31 11.49 -14.20
N THR A 166 -23.55 10.40 -14.92
CA THR A 166 -23.99 9.12 -14.37
C THR A 166 -23.12 8.03 -14.96
N GLY A 167 -22.44 7.24 -14.10
CA GLY A 167 -21.57 6.16 -14.52
C GLY A 167 -20.26 6.61 -15.17
N SER A 168 -19.91 7.90 -15.14
CA SER A 168 -18.62 8.37 -15.64
C SER A 168 -17.50 7.95 -14.69
N LEU A 169 -16.40 7.47 -15.28
CA LEU A 169 -15.17 7.12 -14.58
C LEU A 169 -14.02 8.06 -14.97
N GLN A 170 -14.34 9.20 -15.60
CA GLN A 170 -13.34 10.19 -15.99
C GLN A 170 -12.88 11.01 -14.77
N PRO A 171 -11.67 11.59 -14.82
CA PRO A 171 -11.14 12.37 -13.70
C PRO A 171 -12.05 13.53 -13.29
N GLY A 172 -12.53 13.50 -12.05
CA GLY A 172 -13.37 14.57 -11.50
C GLY A 172 -14.86 14.47 -11.77
N GLU A 173 -15.31 13.51 -12.59
CA GLU A 173 -16.72 13.31 -12.96
C GLU A 173 -17.39 12.17 -12.16
N ASP A 174 -16.60 11.39 -11.44
CA ASP A 174 -17.04 10.23 -10.66
C ASP A 174 -17.65 10.62 -9.31
N VAL A 175 -18.40 9.67 -8.71
CA VAL A 175 -19.07 9.89 -7.42
C VAL A 175 -18.07 10.15 -6.29
N GLY A 176 -16.86 9.54 -6.35
CA GLY A 176 -15.81 9.77 -5.38
C GLY A 176 -15.31 11.22 -5.42
N ALA A 177 -15.07 11.75 -6.61
CA ALA A 177 -14.65 13.13 -6.81
C ALA A 177 -15.70 14.13 -6.32
N TRP A 178 -17.00 13.86 -6.59
CA TRP A 178 -18.09 14.67 -6.05
C TRP A 178 -18.12 14.65 -4.52
N LEU A 179 -18.03 13.49 -3.90
CA LEU A 179 -18.03 13.36 -2.45
C LEU A 179 -16.83 14.07 -1.80
N ASP A 180 -15.67 13.96 -2.42
CA ASP A 180 -14.44 14.61 -1.95
C ASP A 180 -14.58 16.14 -2.01
N ARG A 181 -15.12 16.71 -3.10
CA ARG A 181 -15.43 18.14 -3.19
C ARG A 181 -16.45 18.59 -2.16
N LEU A 182 -17.50 17.80 -1.94
CA LEU A 182 -18.56 18.13 -0.98
C LEU A 182 -18.05 18.23 0.46
N LEU A 183 -17.10 17.36 0.84
CA LEU A 183 -16.67 17.23 2.23
C LEU A 183 -15.29 17.85 2.52
N MET A 184 -14.44 18.01 1.50
CA MET A 184 -13.04 18.37 1.67
C MET A 184 -12.56 19.39 0.62
N ASP A 185 -13.45 20.24 0.11
CA ASP A 185 -13.04 21.29 -0.83
C ASP A 185 -11.92 22.16 -0.25
N GLY A 186 -10.94 22.52 -1.08
CA GLY A 186 -9.73 23.23 -0.65
C GLY A 186 -8.66 22.32 0.01
N HIS A 187 -9.00 21.09 0.36
CA HIS A 187 -8.13 20.14 1.08
C HIS A 187 -7.77 18.90 0.27
N LEU A 188 -7.99 18.93 -1.05
CA LEU A 188 -7.71 17.84 -1.97
C LEU A 188 -6.29 17.93 -2.53
N TRP A 189 -5.94 16.97 -3.36
CA TRP A 189 -4.64 16.91 -4.03
C TRP A 189 -4.40 18.11 -4.93
N LYS A 190 -3.30 18.83 -4.70
CA LYS A 190 -3.00 20.12 -5.36
C LYS A 190 -2.93 20.05 -6.89
N GLN A 191 -2.59 18.89 -7.46
CA GLN A 191 -2.50 18.75 -8.91
C GLN A 191 -3.86 18.63 -9.60
N SER A 192 -4.82 17.95 -8.97
CA SER A 192 -6.18 17.78 -9.51
C SER A 192 -7.14 18.87 -9.04
N LYS A 193 -7.04 19.31 -7.78
CA LYS A 193 -7.92 20.23 -7.05
C LYS A 193 -9.39 19.77 -6.91
N THR A 194 -9.88 18.91 -7.80
CA THR A 194 -11.29 18.49 -7.92
C THR A 194 -11.54 17.04 -7.52
N TRP A 195 -10.50 16.25 -7.33
CA TRP A 195 -10.55 14.86 -6.91
C TRP A 195 -9.25 14.46 -6.20
N ASP A 196 -9.27 13.36 -5.47
CA ASP A 196 -8.10 12.85 -4.75
C ASP A 196 -7.94 11.33 -4.97
N PRO A 197 -6.72 10.85 -5.36
CA PRO A 197 -6.50 9.41 -5.56
C PRO A 197 -6.64 8.60 -4.27
N GLU A 198 -6.56 9.24 -3.10
CA GLU A 198 -6.83 8.65 -1.79
C GLU A 198 -8.15 9.17 -1.18
N GLY A 199 -9.15 9.50 -2.00
CA GLY A 199 -10.45 10.02 -1.60
C GLY A 199 -11.28 9.09 -0.72
N LEU A 200 -12.38 9.60 -0.20
CA LEU A 200 -13.21 8.89 0.80
C LEU A 200 -13.90 7.67 0.21
N LEU A 201 -14.59 7.83 -0.93
CA LEU A 201 -15.36 6.72 -1.50
C LEU A 201 -14.45 5.57 -1.95
N SER A 202 -13.31 5.86 -2.56
CA SER A 202 -12.31 4.85 -2.98
C SER A 202 -11.63 4.13 -1.79
N THR A 203 -11.85 4.59 -0.56
CA THR A 203 -11.47 3.86 0.66
C THR A 203 -12.31 2.59 0.85
N VAL A 204 -13.54 2.54 0.35
CA VAL A 204 -14.40 1.33 0.43
C VAL A 204 -13.77 0.13 -0.26
N PRO A 205 -13.37 0.18 -1.54
CA PRO A 205 -12.66 -0.92 -2.18
C PRO A 205 -11.22 -1.11 -1.62
N ALA A 206 -10.59 -0.10 -1.03
CA ALA A 206 -9.31 -0.28 -0.33
C ALA A 206 -9.47 -1.15 0.94
N VAL A 207 -10.59 -1.06 1.65
CA VAL A 207 -10.96 -2.00 2.74
C VAL A 207 -11.06 -3.43 2.20
N ALA A 208 -11.62 -3.65 1.02
CA ALA A 208 -11.66 -4.96 0.37
C ALA A 208 -10.25 -5.47 0.03
N SER A 209 -9.33 -4.60 -0.41
CA SER A 209 -7.90 -4.97 -0.60
C SER A 209 -7.26 -5.45 0.70
N GLN A 210 -7.53 -4.81 1.83
CA GLN A 210 -7.02 -5.26 3.12
C GLN A 210 -7.67 -6.56 3.58
N LEU A 211 -8.97 -6.76 3.32
CA LEU A 211 -9.67 -8.04 3.59
C LEU A 211 -9.09 -9.18 2.74
N ALA A 212 -8.68 -8.94 1.50
CA ALA A 212 -7.97 -9.95 0.71
C ALA A 212 -6.69 -10.40 1.43
N GLY A 213 -5.93 -9.47 2.00
CA GLY A 213 -4.78 -9.78 2.86
C GLY A 213 -5.16 -10.56 4.12
N VAL A 214 -6.30 -10.25 4.77
CA VAL A 214 -6.83 -10.99 5.92
C VAL A 214 -7.10 -12.45 5.55
N LEU A 215 -7.74 -12.70 4.42
CA LEU A 215 -8.03 -14.05 3.93
C LEU A 215 -6.75 -14.86 3.66
N VAL A 216 -5.72 -14.22 3.10
CA VAL A 216 -4.41 -14.83 2.96
C VAL A 216 -3.78 -15.14 4.31
N GLY A 217 -3.92 -14.26 5.28
CA GLY A 217 -3.48 -14.49 6.67
C GLY A 217 -4.12 -15.75 7.29
N HIS A 218 -5.41 -16.01 7.02
CA HIS A 218 -6.06 -17.26 7.43
C HIS A 218 -5.46 -18.48 6.74
N GLY A 219 -5.20 -18.42 5.43
CA GLY A 219 -4.54 -19.48 4.67
C GLY A 219 -3.15 -19.82 5.23
N LEU A 220 -2.36 -18.80 5.56
CA LEU A 220 -1.04 -18.95 6.15
C LEU A 220 -1.09 -19.55 7.57
N SER A 221 -2.13 -19.22 8.34
CA SER A 221 -2.34 -19.75 9.70
C SER A 221 -2.94 -21.15 9.71
N SER A 222 -3.31 -21.71 8.57
CA SER A 222 -3.87 -23.05 8.45
C SER A 222 -2.83 -24.14 8.75
N LYS A 223 -3.30 -25.39 8.96
CA LYS A 223 -2.44 -26.55 9.23
C LYS A 223 -1.80 -27.16 7.96
N ARG A 224 -1.97 -26.54 6.79
CA ARG A 224 -1.37 -27.00 5.53
C ARG A 224 0.14 -27.00 5.59
N GLN A 225 0.77 -27.86 4.82
CA GLN A 225 2.24 -27.90 4.68
C GLN A 225 2.75 -26.59 4.03
N PRO A 226 3.98 -26.16 4.37
CA PRO A 226 4.53 -24.92 3.81
C PRO A 226 4.54 -24.88 2.26
N GLY A 227 4.87 -26.00 1.61
CA GLY A 227 4.85 -26.11 0.16
C GLY A 227 3.43 -25.94 -0.45
N GLU A 228 2.41 -26.51 0.21
CA GLU A 228 1.01 -26.33 -0.19
C GLU A 228 0.55 -24.89 -0.06
N LYS A 229 0.97 -24.19 1.00
CA LYS A 229 0.68 -22.75 1.18
C LYS A 229 1.31 -21.91 0.08
N ALA A 230 2.55 -22.20 -0.28
CA ALA A 230 3.24 -21.50 -1.38
C ALA A 230 2.50 -21.74 -2.71
N MET A 231 2.15 -22.98 -3.01
CA MET A 231 1.39 -23.32 -4.23
C MET A 231 0.03 -22.64 -4.23
N TRP A 232 -0.70 -22.66 -3.09
CA TRP A 232 -1.97 -21.99 -2.97
C TRP A 232 -1.86 -20.48 -3.22
N LEU A 233 -0.82 -19.80 -2.69
CA LEU A 233 -0.57 -18.39 -2.96
C LEU A 233 -0.36 -18.11 -4.45
N LEU A 234 0.47 -18.91 -5.12
CA LEU A 234 0.77 -18.74 -6.54
C LEU A 234 -0.46 -19.00 -7.41
N VAL A 235 -1.18 -20.10 -7.18
CA VAL A 235 -2.37 -20.46 -7.98
C VAL A 235 -3.50 -19.45 -7.76
N SER A 236 -3.80 -19.08 -6.51
CA SER A 236 -4.81 -18.07 -6.23
C SER A 236 -4.41 -16.70 -6.77
N GLY A 237 -3.11 -16.37 -6.73
CA GLY A 237 -2.58 -15.15 -7.32
C GLY A 237 -2.81 -15.09 -8.84
N LEU A 238 -2.46 -16.14 -9.57
CA LEU A 238 -2.68 -16.24 -11.01
C LEU A 238 -4.19 -16.19 -11.35
N ALA A 239 -5.03 -16.87 -10.58
CA ALA A 239 -6.48 -16.80 -10.75
C ALA A 239 -7.01 -15.37 -10.55
N CYS A 240 -6.54 -14.65 -9.52
CA CYS A 240 -6.93 -13.26 -9.29
C CYS A 240 -6.43 -12.33 -10.42
N LEU A 241 -5.23 -12.54 -10.96
CA LEU A 241 -4.75 -11.78 -12.12
C LEU A 241 -5.67 -11.98 -13.33
N TRP A 242 -6.07 -13.20 -13.59
CA TRP A 242 -6.97 -13.53 -14.69
C TRP A 242 -8.36 -12.91 -14.50
N VAL A 243 -8.95 -13.08 -13.32
CA VAL A 243 -10.25 -12.48 -12.97
C VAL A 243 -10.17 -10.95 -13.01
N GLY A 244 -9.09 -10.34 -12.52
CA GLY A 244 -8.88 -8.90 -12.58
C GLY A 244 -8.84 -8.36 -14.01
N HIS A 245 -8.20 -9.07 -14.94
CA HIS A 245 -8.23 -8.74 -16.36
C HIS A 245 -9.62 -8.92 -17.01
N LEU A 246 -10.36 -9.96 -16.64
CA LEU A 246 -11.74 -10.10 -17.09
C LEU A 246 -12.62 -8.95 -16.57
N MET A 247 -12.43 -8.55 -15.32
CA MET A 247 -13.15 -7.40 -14.76
C MET A 247 -12.75 -6.07 -15.42
N ASP A 248 -11.49 -5.91 -15.80
CA ASP A 248 -10.99 -4.78 -16.58
C ASP A 248 -11.73 -4.64 -17.91
N ALA A 249 -11.88 -5.74 -18.62
CA ALA A 249 -12.51 -5.77 -19.94
C ALA A 249 -14.06 -5.65 -19.91
N TRP A 250 -14.72 -6.09 -18.82
CA TRP A 250 -16.17 -6.32 -18.85
C TRP A 250 -16.93 -5.57 -17.75
N LEU A 251 -16.26 -5.05 -16.72
CA LEU A 251 -16.90 -4.39 -15.60
C LEU A 251 -16.43 -2.92 -15.43
N MET A 252 -15.18 -2.75 -15.03
CA MET A 252 -14.55 -1.44 -14.80
C MET A 252 -13.07 -1.53 -15.15
N PRO A 253 -12.47 -0.50 -15.76
CA PRO A 253 -11.04 -0.50 -16.06
C PRO A 253 -10.21 -0.65 -14.78
N ILE A 254 -9.03 -1.25 -14.90
CA ILE A 254 -8.03 -1.25 -13.82
C ILE A 254 -7.59 0.20 -13.62
N ASN A 255 -8.00 0.82 -12.51
CA ASN A 255 -7.68 2.21 -12.22
C ASN A 255 -7.35 2.38 -10.74
N LYS A 256 -6.13 2.88 -10.46
CA LYS A 256 -5.63 3.11 -9.11
C LYS A 256 -6.29 4.29 -8.42
N SER A 257 -6.53 5.38 -9.14
CA SER A 257 -7.08 6.61 -8.58
C SER A 257 -8.51 6.41 -8.07
N LEU A 258 -9.29 5.63 -8.80
CA LEU A 258 -10.62 5.19 -8.40
C LEU A 258 -10.60 3.97 -7.47
N TRP A 259 -9.49 3.25 -7.42
CA TRP A 259 -9.34 1.98 -6.69
C TRP A 259 -10.40 0.96 -7.09
N THR A 260 -10.62 0.80 -8.40
CA THR A 260 -11.70 0.00 -8.97
C THR A 260 -11.69 -1.45 -8.49
N PRO A 261 -12.83 -2.17 -8.52
CA PRO A 261 -12.89 -3.59 -8.18
C PRO A 261 -11.93 -4.46 -8.98
N SER A 262 -11.76 -4.19 -10.29
CA SER A 262 -10.74 -4.83 -11.14
C SER A 262 -9.33 -4.61 -10.62
N PHE A 263 -8.99 -3.37 -10.22
CA PHE A 263 -7.71 -3.03 -9.59
C PHE A 263 -7.49 -3.79 -8.28
N VAL A 264 -8.52 -3.88 -7.41
CA VAL A 264 -8.43 -4.64 -6.14
C VAL A 264 -8.08 -6.09 -6.39
N VAL A 265 -8.82 -6.77 -7.27
CA VAL A 265 -8.62 -8.20 -7.55
C VAL A 265 -7.29 -8.43 -8.25
N PHE A 266 -6.95 -7.61 -9.21
CA PHE A 266 -5.69 -7.68 -9.97
C PHE A 266 -4.46 -7.47 -9.06
N MET A 267 -4.51 -6.45 -8.20
CA MET A 267 -3.41 -6.17 -7.27
C MET A 267 -3.30 -7.21 -6.15
N ALA A 268 -4.41 -7.77 -5.69
CA ALA A 268 -4.37 -8.94 -4.79
C ALA A 268 -3.71 -10.15 -5.47
N GLY A 269 -3.93 -10.32 -6.77
CA GLY A 269 -3.26 -11.31 -7.61
C GLY A 269 -1.74 -11.13 -7.60
N TRP A 270 -1.25 -9.96 -7.95
CA TRP A 270 0.18 -9.64 -7.91
C TRP A 270 0.78 -9.77 -6.52
N ALA A 271 0.07 -9.29 -5.49
CA ALA A 271 0.53 -9.42 -4.11
C ALA A 271 0.68 -10.89 -3.70
N ASN A 272 -0.25 -11.77 -4.07
CA ASN A 272 -0.17 -13.20 -3.82
C ASN A 272 0.99 -13.86 -4.56
N VAL A 273 1.21 -13.53 -5.83
CA VAL A 273 2.31 -14.10 -6.62
C VAL A 273 3.65 -13.68 -6.03
N VAL A 274 3.88 -12.38 -5.84
CA VAL A 274 5.15 -11.86 -5.32
C VAL A 274 5.40 -12.36 -3.90
N PHE A 275 4.40 -12.30 -3.03
CA PHE A 275 4.51 -12.83 -1.68
C PHE A 275 4.70 -14.37 -1.67
N GLY A 276 4.03 -15.09 -2.56
CA GLY A 276 4.18 -16.54 -2.74
C GLY A 276 5.62 -16.93 -3.08
N VAL A 277 6.29 -16.15 -3.94
CA VAL A 277 7.72 -16.34 -4.25
C VAL A 277 8.58 -16.12 -3.00
N PHE A 278 8.39 -15.01 -2.27
CA PHE A 278 9.11 -14.77 -1.01
C PHE A 278 8.86 -15.89 0.01
N TYR A 279 7.61 -16.34 0.13
CA TYR A 279 7.22 -17.40 1.05
C TYR A 279 7.89 -18.73 0.68
N TRP A 280 7.87 -19.11 -0.60
CA TRP A 280 8.57 -20.29 -1.06
C TRP A 280 10.05 -20.22 -0.75
N LEU A 281 10.72 -19.13 -1.13
CA LEU A 281 12.16 -18.99 -1.01
C LEU A 281 12.67 -18.94 0.45
N LEU A 282 11.90 -18.34 1.37
CA LEU A 282 12.38 -18.04 2.72
C LEU A 282 11.80 -18.94 3.81
N ASP A 283 10.55 -19.42 3.63
CA ASP A 283 9.86 -20.15 4.69
C ASP A 283 9.46 -21.59 4.26
N ALA A 284 9.23 -21.87 2.97
CA ALA A 284 8.71 -23.16 2.50
C ALA A 284 9.73 -24.07 1.82
N MET A 285 10.82 -23.54 1.26
CA MET A 285 11.81 -24.32 0.52
C MET A 285 12.40 -25.45 1.36
N PRO A 286 12.36 -26.72 0.87
CA PRO A 286 12.80 -27.90 1.64
C PRO A 286 14.32 -28.06 1.72
N LEU A 287 15.10 -27.20 1.03
CA LEU A 287 16.57 -27.23 0.98
C LEU A 287 17.17 -26.23 1.99
N PRO A 288 17.58 -26.65 3.22
CA PRO A 288 18.00 -25.74 4.28
C PRO A 288 19.19 -24.85 3.91
N LEU A 289 20.19 -25.40 3.19
CA LEU A 289 21.39 -24.67 2.79
C LEU A 289 21.07 -23.60 1.73
N ALA A 290 20.24 -23.94 0.73
CA ALA A 290 19.79 -22.99 -0.28
C ALA A 290 18.95 -21.88 0.36
N ARG A 291 17.99 -22.24 1.22
CA ARG A 291 17.15 -21.28 1.96
C ARG A 291 18.02 -20.34 2.82
N ALA A 292 19.01 -20.84 3.52
CA ALA A 292 19.92 -20.02 4.33
C ALA A 292 20.78 -19.08 3.46
N ARG A 293 21.20 -19.50 2.27
CA ARG A 293 21.92 -18.66 1.31
C ARG A 293 21.04 -17.54 0.79
N ILE A 294 19.82 -17.86 0.33
CA ILE A 294 18.83 -16.89 -0.16
C ILE A 294 18.47 -15.89 0.95
N ALA A 295 18.25 -16.37 2.18
CA ALA A 295 17.94 -15.52 3.32
C ALA A 295 19.03 -14.48 3.60
N ARG A 296 20.31 -14.78 3.32
CA ARG A 296 21.39 -13.79 3.41
C ARG A 296 21.30 -12.71 2.33
N TRP A 297 21.00 -13.10 1.10
CA TRP A 297 20.83 -12.14 -0.02
C TRP A 297 19.61 -11.24 0.16
N VAL A 298 18.53 -11.78 0.71
CA VAL A 298 17.28 -11.06 0.96
C VAL A 298 17.29 -10.26 2.27
N HIS A 299 18.32 -10.47 3.11
CA HIS A 299 18.44 -9.80 4.41
C HIS A 299 18.28 -8.27 4.38
N PRO A 300 18.81 -7.52 3.38
CA PRO A 300 18.57 -6.08 3.28
C PRO A 300 17.08 -5.71 3.23
N LEU A 301 16.26 -6.50 2.53
CA LEU A 301 14.82 -6.28 2.51
C LEU A 301 14.18 -6.53 3.87
N VAL A 302 14.62 -7.56 4.61
CA VAL A 302 14.15 -7.80 5.98
C VAL A 302 14.46 -6.59 6.87
N VAL A 303 15.65 -6.02 6.75
CA VAL A 303 16.05 -4.81 7.50
C VAL A 303 15.11 -3.63 7.22
N PHE A 304 14.79 -3.37 5.96
CA PHE A 304 13.79 -2.36 5.59
C PHE A 304 12.41 -2.67 6.21
N GLY A 305 11.97 -3.94 6.12
CA GLY A 305 10.65 -4.36 6.59
C GLY A 305 10.41 -4.21 8.10
N MET A 306 11.51 -4.13 8.89
CA MET A 306 11.43 -4.03 10.36
C MET A 306 10.88 -2.69 10.85
N ASN A 307 11.13 -1.60 10.12
CA ASN A 307 10.72 -0.24 10.46
C ASN A 307 9.96 0.44 9.30
N ALA A 308 9.14 -0.32 8.57
CA ALA A 308 8.54 0.11 7.32
C ALA A 308 7.81 1.46 7.41
N LEU A 309 6.91 1.63 8.40
CA LEU A 309 6.14 2.86 8.55
C LEU A 309 7.02 4.07 8.94
N PHE A 310 8.01 3.84 9.80
CA PHE A 310 8.97 4.89 10.17
C PHE A 310 9.77 5.36 8.95
N LEU A 311 10.28 4.43 8.15
CA LEU A 311 11.05 4.76 6.94
C LEU A 311 10.20 5.47 5.89
N PHE A 312 8.93 5.09 5.77
CA PHE A 312 7.97 5.82 4.94
C PHE A 312 7.86 7.29 5.39
N ALA A 313 7.55 7.50 6.67
CA ALA A 313 7.37 8.84 7.20
C ALA A 313 8.66 9.67 7.13
N LEU A 314 9.80 9.06 7.45
CA LEU A 314 11.10 9.71 7.39
C LEU A 314 11.45 10.11 5.95
N SER A 315 11.25 9.21 4.98
CA SER A 315 11.55 9.51 3.57
C SER A 315 10.71 10.67 3.03
N GLY A 316 9.42 10.70 3.37
CA GLY A 316 8.54 11.82 3.01
C GLY A 316 9.00 13.15 3.63
N LEU A 317 9.43 13.11 4.90
CA LEU A 317 9.98 14.29 5.57
C LEU A 317 11.30 14.75 4.91
N VAL A 318 12.23 13.83 4.66
CA VAL A 318 13.51 14.12 4.01
C VAL A 318 13.30 14.71 2.62
N ALA A 319 12.43 14.13 1.79
CA ALA A 319 12.11 14.64 0.46
C ALA A 319 11.55 16.06 0.52
N LYS A 320 10.67 16.36 1.46
CA LYS A 320 10.14 17.71 1.68
C LYS A 320 11.22 18.69 2.13
N MET A 321 12.10 18.28 3.03
CA MET A 321 13.23 19.13 3.47
C MET A 321 14.20 19.42 2.34
N ILE A 322 14.50 18.43 1.48
CA ILE A 322 15.30 18.64 0.26
C ILE A 322 14.66 19.72 -0.61
N GLY A 323 13.34 19.68 -0.80
CA GLY A 323 12.60 20.69 -1.57
C GLY A 323 12.63 22.08 -0.93
N VAL A 324 12.32 22.18 0.38
CA VAL A 324 12.30 23.46 1.13
C VAL A 324 13.67 24.14 1.15
N LEU A 325 14.70 23.36 1.40
CA LEU A 325 16.09 23.84 1.44
C LEU A 325 16.71 24.00 0.04
N LYS A 326 15.94 23.72 -1.02
CA LYS A 326 16.37 23.79 -2.44
C LYS A 326 17.64 22.96 -2.71
N LEU A 327 17.81 21.86 -1.98
CA LEU A 327 19.01 21.01 -2.09
C LEU A 327 18.98 20.08 -3.30
N GLN A 328 17.81 19.91 -3.96
CA GLN A 328 17.65 19.00 -5.10
C GLN A 328 18.72 19.23 -6.17
N ALA A 329 18.91 20.46 -6.62
CA ALA A 329 19.88 20.79 -7.65
C ALA A 329 21.33 20.48 -7.20
N THR A 330 21.69 20.81 -5.97
CA THR A 330 23.03 20.57 -5.41
C THR A 330 23.31 19.07 -5.28
N LEU A 331 22.34 18.27 -4.82
CA LEU A 331 22.49 16.84 -4.67
C LEU A 331 22.49 16.11 -6.02
N TYR A 332 21.81 16.64 -7.02
CA TYR A 332 21.70 16.05 -8.34
C TYR A 332 22.86 16.45 -9.28
N ALA A 333 23.48 17.62 -9.08
CA ALA A 333 24.57 18.13 -9.91
C ALA A 333 25.74 17.15 -10.10
N PRO A 334 26.27 16.43 -9.08
CA PRO A 334 27.34 15.46 -9.28
C PRO A 334 26.95 14.29 -10.19
N ILE A 335 25.68 13.91 -10.19
CA ILE A 335 25.16 12.82 -11.05
C ILE A 335 25.04 13.31 -12.49
N LEU A 336 24.60 14.54 -12.71
CA LEU A 336 24.55 15.18 -14.03
C LEU A 336 25.95 15.32 -14.66
N ALA A 337 26.96 15.57 -13.84
CA ALA A 337 28.37 15.66 -14.30
C ALA A 337 28.91 14.34 -14.88
N LEU A 338 28.22 13.20 -14.64
CA LEU A 338 28.56 11.90 -15.24
C LEU A 338 28.12 11.78 -16.70
N ASN A 339 27.42 12.77 -17.25
CA ASN A 339 26.93 12.80 -18.64
C ASN A 339 26.09 11.55 -19.03
N LEU A 340 25.33 11.00 -18.09
CA LEU A 340 24.42 9.89 -18.33
C LEU A 340 23.15 10.36 -19.07
N ALA A 341 22.47 9.44 -19.75
CA ALA A 341 21.12 9.73 -20.25
C ALA A 341 20.22 10.22 -19.09
N PRO A 342 19.36 11.23 -19.31
CA PRO A 342 18.57 11.86 -18.23
C PRO A 342 17.78 10.87 -17.35
N VAL A 343 17.18 9.83 -17.97
CA VAL A 343 16.46 8.78 -17.24
C VAL A 343 17.37 7.95 -16.33
N ASN A 344 18.64 7.69 -16.77
CA ASN A 344 19.61 6.96 -15.98
C ASN A 344 20.13 7.82 -14.80
N ALA A 345 20.35 9.11 -15.03
CA ALA A 345 20.75 10.05 -13.98
C ALA A 345 19.66 10.16 -12.92
N SER A 346 18.38 10.27 -13.33
CA SER A 346 17.23 10.32 -12.44
C SER A 346 17.12 9.03 -11.59
N LEU A 347 17.26 7.86 -12.23
CA LEU A 347 17.25 6.56 -11.54
C LEU A 347 18.45 6.42 -10.56
N LEU A 348 19.64 6.85 -10.95
CA LEU A 348 20.83 6.77 -10.09
C LEU A 348 20.65 7.61 -8.81
N PHE A 349 20.05 8.79 -8.91
CA PHE A 349 19.68 9.60 -7.74
C PHE A 349 18.71 8.85 -6.82
N ALA A 350 17.65 8.25 -7.39
CA ALA A 350 16.68 7.47 -6.64
C ALA A 350 17.32 6.27 -5.92
N ILE A 351 18.25 5.56 -6.59
CA ILE A 351 19.03 4.47 -5.97
C ILE A 351 19.89 5.00 -4.82
N GLY A 352 20.54 6.16 -4.99
CA GLY A 352 21.30 6.82 -3.93
C GLY A 352 20.44 7.15 -2.73
N PHE A 353 19.23 7.68 -2.96
CA PHE A 353 18.26 7.95 -1.89
C PHE A 353 17.86 6.67 -1.15
N VAL A 354 17.58 5.58 -1.87
CA VAL A 354 17.29 4.25 -1.27
C VAL A 354 18.48 3.77 -0.44
N ALA A 355 19.71 3.94 -0.92
CA ALA A 355 20.92 3.53 -0.18
C ALA A 355 21.09 4.30 1.13
N VAL A 356 20.83 5.62 1.14
CA VAL A 356 20.85 6.44 2.36
C VAL A 356 19.78 5.96 3.35
N MET A 357 18.55 5.74 2.88
CA MET A 357 17.48 5.21 3.73
C MET A 357 17.78 3.81 4.25
N TYR A 358 18.46 2.98 3.44
CA TYR A 358 18.95 1.67 3.90
C TYR A 358 19.99 1.80 5.02
N ALA A 359 20.92 2.74 4.91
CA ALA A 359 21.91 2.99 5.97
C ALA A 359 21.22 3.33 7.30
N VAL A 360 20.17 4.18 7.26
CA VAL A 360 19.35 4.49 8.44
C VAL A 360 18.67 3.22 8.98
N ALA A 361 18.01 2.46 8.12
CA ALA A 361 17.33 1.21 8.48
C ALA A 361 18.29 0.21 9.11
N TRP A 362 19.50 0.09 8.55
CA TRP A 362 20.55 -0.81 9.04
C TRP A 362 21.08 -0.40 10.42
N VAL A 363 21.31 0.89 10.67
CA VAL A 363 21.69 1.41 11.99
C VAL A 363 20.61 1.11 13.02
N MET A 364 19.35 1.37 12.69
CA MET A 364 18.22 1.06 13.56
C MET A 364 18.14 -0.44 13.87
N TRP A 365 18.31 -1.29 12.84
CA TRP A 365 18.31 -2.74 13.00
C TRP A 365 19.46 -3.20 13.90
N LYS A 366 20.68 -2.69 13.68
CA LYS A 366 21.86 -3.05 14.48
C LYS A 366 21.71 -2.65 15.95
N LYS A 367 21.10 -1.48 16.20
CA LYS A 367 20.81 -0.98 17.55
C LYS A 367 19.51 -1.54 18.14
N ARG A 368 18.79 -2.41 17.42
CA ARG A 368 17.48 -2.97 17.81
C ARG A 368 16.41 -1.91 18.11
N TRP A 369 16.45 -0.80 17.39
CA TRP A 369 15.44 0.25 17.46
C TRP A 369 14.28 -0.10 16.51
N PHE A 370 13.19 -0.58 17.07
CA PHE A 370 11.99 -0.95 16.33
C PHE A 370 10.85 -0.04 16.75
N VAL A 371 10.50 0.90 15.86
CA VAL A 371 9.39 1.83 16.08
C VAL A 371 8.08 1.07 15.86
N LYS A 372 7.30 0.93 16.93
CA LYS A 372 5.97 0.31 16.88
C LYS A 372 4.92 1.42 16.98
N VAL A 373 4.09 1.50 15.96
CA VAL A 373 2.91 2.37 15.92
C VAL A 373 1.68 1.51 16.09
#